data_f96fb446deac25fd56e1074c2184e9e2
#
_entry.id   f96fb446deac25fd56e1074c2184e9e2
#
_cell.length_a   1.000
_cell.length_b   1.000
_cell.length_c   1.000
_cell.angle_alpha   90.00
_cell.angle_beta   90.00
_cell.angle_gamma   90.00
#
_symmetry.space_group_name_H-M   'P 1'
#
loop_
_entity.id
_entity.type
_entity.pdbx_description
1 polymer ?
#
loop_
_entity_poly.entity_id
_entity_poly.type
_entity_poly.pdbx_seq_one_letter_code
_entity_poly.pdbx_strand_id
1 'polypeptide(L)'
;IAMFASANKEAAWKFMQFMTGEFAQTEMAKCGQIPVNETALDSQTVKDASFAPFLEAITTAKARPTVASWSEIDNALTVAMTDMIVNGADVQQTLDQLAVTIDGLLAE
;
A
#
# COMPACT_ATOMS: atom_id res chain seq x y z
N ILE A 1 9.10 -3.08 5.76
CA ILE A 1 10.08 -2.62 6.77
C ILE A 1 11.47 -2.98 6.24
N ALA A 2 12.45 -2.05 6.37
CA ALA A 2 13.83 -2.25 5.97
C ALA A 2 14.78 -1.85 7.11
N MET A 3 16.00 -2.43 7.11
CA MET A 3 17.02 -2.17 8.10
C MET A 3 18.27 -1.60 7.42
N PHE A 4 18.78 -0.47 7.92
CA PHE A 4 20.03 0.12 7.43
C PHE A 4 21.26 -0.62 7.95
N ALA A 5 22.33 -0.64 7.14
CA ALA A 5 23.57 -1.34 7.48
C ALA A 5 24.26 -0.79 8.75
N SER A 6 24.08 0.51 9.04
CA SER A 6 24.64 1.20 10.22
C SER A 6 23.82 1.03 11.50
N ALA A 7 22.62 0.42 11.42
CA ALA A 7 21.75 0.26 12.58
C ALA A 7 22.31 -0.78 13.57
N ASN A 8 21.86 -0.71 14.83
CA ASN A 8 22.00 -1.84 15.76
C ASN A 8 21.13 -3.00 15.23
N LYS A 9 21.77 -3.92 14.52
CA LYS A 9 21.08 -4.97 13.76
C LYS A 9 20.23 -5.87 14.64
N GLU A 10 20.71 -6.20 15.85
CA GLU A 10 19.94 -7.08 16.74
C GLU A 10 18.67 -6.39 17.25
N ALA A 11 18.76 -5.15 17.70
CA ALA A 11 17.59 -4.38 18.13
C ALA A 11 16.63 -4.09 16.99
N ALA A 12 17.16 -3.74 15.82
CA ALA A 12 16.35 -3.49 14.61
C ALA A 12 15.61 -4.76 14.18
N TRP A 13 16.26 -5.93 14.24
CA TRP A 13 15.63 -7.21 13.92
C TRP A 13 14.50 -7.56 14.89
N LYS A 14 14.74 -7.40 16.19
CA LYS A 14 13.69 -7.60 17.22
C LYS A 14 12.49 -6.69 17.01
N PHE A 15 12.73 -5.42 16.65
CA PHE A 15 11.67 -4.48 16.31
C PHE A 15 10.89 -4.91 15.06
N MET A 16 11.59 -5.34 14.01
CA MET A 16 10.94 -5.84 12.79
C MET A 16 10.07 -7.06 13.08
N GLN A 17 10.58 -8.03 13.85
CA GLN A 17 9.82 -9.21 14.28
C GLN A 17 8.57 -8.82 15.09
N PHE A 18 8.69 -7.86 15.99
CA PHE A 18 7.55 -7.36 16.75
C PHE A 18 6.50 -6.73 15.83
N MET A 19 6.91 -5.84 14.93
CA MET A 19 6.01 -5.13 14.01
C MET A 19 5.31 -6.04 13.00
N THR A 20 5.94 -7.14 12.61
CA THR A 20 5.34 -8.14 11.70
C THR A 20 4.67 -9.32 12.43
N GLY A 21 4.76 -9.34 13.77
CA GLY A 21 4.14 -10.35 14.60
C GLY A 21 2.62 -10.19 14.72
N GLU A 22 1.96 -11.25 15.12
CA GLU A 22 0.49 -11.33 15.23
C GLU A 22 -0.10 -10.17 16.06
N PHE A 23 0.47 -9.89 17.22
CA PHE A 23 -0.04 -8.85 18.13
C PHE A 23 -0.06 -7.48 17.43
N ALA A 24 1.09 -7.01 16.95
CA ALA A 24 1.19 -5.69 16.33
C ALA A 24 0.32 -5.59 15.06
N GLN A 25 0.27 -6.64 14.26
CA GLN A 25 -0.52 -6.68 13.04
C GLN A 25 -2.04 -6.71 13.33
N THR A 26 -2.47 -7.36 14.40
CA THR A 26 -3.88 -7.33 14.84
C THR A 26 -4.27 -5.95 15.38
N GLU A 27 -3.37 -5.28 16.13
CA GLU A 27 -3.62 -3.90 16.57
C GLU A 27 -3.68 -2.92 15.39
N MET A 28 -2.81 -3.08 14.39
CA MET A 28 -2.85 -2.27 13.16
C MET A 28 -4.15 -2.51 12.36
N ALA A 29 -4.68 -3.72 12.37
CA ALA A 29 -5.97 -4.02 11.72
C ALA A 29 -7.13 -3.23 12.32
N LYS A 30 -7.12 -2.96 13.64
CA LYS A 30 -8.13 -2.11 14.28
C LYS A 30 -8.12 -0.66 13.77
N CYS A 31 -6.99 -0.23 13.19
CA CYS A 31 -6.84 1.07 12.54
C CYS A 31 -7.10 1.02 11.01
N GLY A 32 -7.67 -0.06 10.50
CA GLY A 32 -8.00 -0.21 9.09
C GLY A 32 -6.85 -0.68 8.20
N GLN A 33 -5.73 -1.14 8.76
CA GLN A 33 -4.60 -1.69 8.01
C GLN A 33 -4.78 -3.18 7.75
N ILE A 34 -4.54 -3.62 6.52
CA ILE A 34 -4.58 -5.05 6.20
C ILE A 34 -3.29 -5.70 6.73
N PRO A 35 -3.39 -6.71 7.62
CA PRO A 35 -2.23 -7.39 8.16
C PRO A 35 -1.42 -8.11 7.10
N VAL A 36 -0.10 -8.14 7.28
CA VAL A 36 0.81 -8.98 6.46
C VAL A 36 1.13 -10.32 7.14
N ASN A 37 0.66 -10.53 8.36
CA ASN A 37 0.81 -11.77 9.12
C ASN A 37 -0.42 -12.65 8.92
N GLU A 38 -0.24 -13.92 8.52
CA GLU A 38 -1.33 -14.84 8.21
C GLU A 38 -2.25 -15.08 9.41
N THR A 39 -1.69 -15.24 10.61
CA THR A 39 -2.49 -15.44 11.83
C THR A 39 -3.35 -14.20 12.14
N ALA A 40 -2.79 -13.01 11.93
CA ALA A 40 -3.53 -11.76 12.10
C ALA A 40 -4.62 -11.57 11.04
N LEU A 41 -4.41 -12.05 9.80
CA LEU A 41 -5.43 -12.08 8.75
C LEU A 41 -6.65 -12.94 9.14
N ASP A 42 -6.41 -14.03 9.88
CA ASP A 42 -7.48 -14.90 10.39
C ASP A 42 -8.18 -14.37 11.64
N SER A 43 -7.73 -13.24 12.18
CA SER A 43 -8.34 -12.64 13.37
C SER A 43 -9.77 -12.17 13.12
N GLN A 44 -10.58 -12.14 14.20
CA GLN A 44 -11.97 -11.65 14.13
C GLN A 44 -12.04 -10.19 13.66
N THR A 45 -11.03 -9.38 13.98
CA THR A 45 -10.94 -7.98 13.57
C THR A 45 -10.93 -7.85 12.04
N VAL A 46 -10.22 -8.74 11.34
CA VAL A 46 -10.11 -8.72 9.87
C VAL A 46 -11.30 -9.42 9.21
N LYS A 47 -11.96 -10.35 9.90
CA LYS A 47 -13.18 -11.00 9.40
C LYS A 47 -14.42 -10.10 9.45
N ASP A 48 -14.30 -8.89 9.94
CA ASP A 48 -15.36 -7.88 9.84
C ASP A 48 -15.70 -7.59 8.37
N ALA A 49 -16.99 -7.35 8.11
CA ALA A 49 -17.50 -7.10 6.76
C ALA A 49 -16.83 -5.91 6.04
N SER A 50 -16.27 -4.96 6.80
CA SER A 50 -15.54 -3.82 6.24
C SER A 50 -14.26 -4.21 5.50
N PHE A 51 -13.61 -5.32 5.87
CA PHE A 51 -12.40 -5.82 5.21
C PHE A 51 -12.68 -6.75 4.02
N ALA A 52 -13.88 -7.33 3.93
CA ALA A 52 -14.18 -8.35 2.93
C ALA A 52 -13.83 -7.95 1.48
N PRO A 53 -14.16 -6.74 0.97
CA PRO A 53 -13.80 -6.34 -0.38
C PRO A 53 -12.28 -6.26 -0.61
N PHE A 54 -11.54 -5.85 0.41
CA PHE A 54 -10.07 -5.73 0.33
C PHE A 54 -9.39 -7.09 0.38
N LEU A 55 -9.92 -8.04 1.16
CA LEU A 55 -9.42 -9.42 1.21
C LEU A 55 -9.64 -10.14 -0.12
N GLU A 56 -10.78 -9.91 -0.78
CA GLU A 56 -11.04 -10.41 -2.12
C GLU A 56 -10.04 -9.82 -3.13
N ALA A 57 -9.83 -8.50 -3.10
CA ALA A 57 -8.91 -7.80 -4.00
C ALA A 57 -7.44 -8.27 -3.84
N ILE A 58 -7.01 -8.63 -2.62
CA ILE A 58 -5.66 -9.16 -2.38
C ILE A 58 -5.38 -10.43 -3.19
N THR A 59 -6.35 -11.27 -3.44
CA THR A 59 -6.16 -12.53 -4.18
C THR A 59 -5.71 -12.28 -5.63
N THR A 60 -6.01 -11.12 -6.18
CA THR A 60 -5.65 -10.70 -7.53
C THR A 60 -4.63 -9.55 -7.56
N ALA A 61 -4.17 -9.11 -6.39
CA ALA A 61 -3.23 -8.00 -6.27
C ALA A 61 -1.90 -8.32 -6.94
N LYS A 62 -1.33 -7.30 -7.60
CA LYS A 62 0.00 -7.35 -8.19
C LYS A 62 0.95 -6.45 -7.42
N ALA A 63 2.21 -6.89 -7.31
CA ALA A 63 3.25 -6.05 -6.74
C ALA A 63 3.43 -4.78 -7.57
N ARG A 64 3.81 -3.70 -6.89
CA ARG A 64 4.17 -2.44 -7.57
C ARG A 64 5.38 -2.65 -8.47
N PRO A 65 5.46 -1.99 -9.61
CA PRO A 65 6.65 -2.01 -10.45
C PRO A 65 7.90 -1.53 -9.68
N THR A 66 9.03 -2.19 -9.90
CA THR A 66 10.31 -1.78 -9.31
C THR A 66 10.99 -0.79 -10.27
N VAL A 67 10.57 0.47 -10.20
CA VAL A 67 11.10 1.56 -11.02
C VAL A 67 11.59 2.70 -10.13
N ALA A 68 12.62 3.42 -10.57
CA ALA A 68 13.23 4.51 -9.79
C ALA A 68 12.23 5.66 -9.56
N SER A 69 11.43 5.98 -10.57
CA SER A 69 10.41 7.03 -10.57
C SER A 69 9.10 6.67 -9.85
N TRP A 70 9.08 5.57 -9.04
CA TRP A 70 7.82 5.15 -8.39
C TRP A 70 7.19 6.22 -7.51
N SER A 71 8.00 7.01 -6.78
CA SER A 71 7.47 8.06 -5.91
C SER A 71 6.71 9.14 -6.67
N GLU A 72 7.21 9.50 -7.84
CA GLU A 72 6.59 10.47 -8.74
C GLU A 72 5.29 9.91 -9.35
N ILE A 73 5.31 8.64 -9.73
CA ILE A 73 4.13 7.92 -10.24
C ILE A 73 3.05 7.83 -9.15
N ASP A 74 3.39 7.45 -7.93
CA ASP A 74 2.46 7.35 -6.80
C ASP A 74 1.81 8.70 -6.47
N ASN A 75 2.60 9.78 -6.54
CA ASN A 75 2.09 11.14 -6.37
C ASN A 75 1.13 11.54 -7.50
N ALA A 76 1.48 11.27 -8.75
CA ALA A 76 0.61 11.56 -9.90
C ALA A 76 -0.72 10.78 -9.83
N LEU A 77 -0.67 9.50 -9.44
CA LEU A 77 -1.86 8.68 -9.19
C LEU A 77 -2.74 9.29 -8.09
N THR A 78 -2.15 9.70 -6.98
CA THR A 78 -2.88 10.28 -5.83
C THR A 78 -3.58 11.58 -6.22
N VAL A 79 -2.90 12.44 -6.99
CA VAL A 79 -3.49 13.71 -7.49
C VAL A 79 -4.65 13.41 -8.42
N ALA A 80 -4.46 12.55 -9.41
CA ALA A 80 -5.50 12.19 -10.36
C ALA A 80 -6.73 11.57 -9.69
N MET A 81 -6.54 10.68 -8.70
CA MET A 81 -7.64 10.11 -7.92
C MET A 81 -8.39 11.18 -7.13
N THR A 82 -7.65 12.12 -6.52
CA THR A 82 -8.26 13.23 -5.78
C THR A 82 -9.08 14.11 -6.71
N ASP A 83 -8.57 14.42 -7.89
CA ASP A 83 -9.28 15.25 -8.88
C ASP A 83 -10.57 14.58 -9.35
N MET A 84 -10.54 13.29 -9.65
CA MET A 84 -11.73 12.55 -10.06
C MET A 84 -12.77 12.40 -8.94
N ILE A 85 -12.32 12.01 -7.73
CA ILE A 85 -13.24 11.61 -6.64
C ILE A 85 -13.73 12.82 -5.85
N VAL A 86 -12.86 13.78 -5.58
CA VAL A 86 -13.17 14.94 -4.72
C VAL A 86 -13.58 16.15 -5.54
N ASN A 87 -12.85 16.45 -6.62
CA ASN A 87 -13.05 17.64 -7.43
C ASN A 87 -14.02 17.44 -8.60
N GLY A 88 -14.44 16.19 -8.88
CA GLY A 88 -15.40 15.88 -9.93
C GLY A 88 -14.84 16.07 -11.36
N ALA A 89 -13.53 15.95 -11.53
CA ALA A 89 -12.90 16.01 -12.86
C ALA A 89 -13.39 14.88 -13.77
N ASP A 90 -13.35 15.11 -15.09
CA ASP A 90 -13.71 14.09 -16.08
C ASP A 90 -12.75 12.90 -15.96
N VAL A 91 -13.31 11.72 -15.73
CA VAL A 91 -12.55 10.50 -15.45
C VAL A 91 -11.67 10.09 -16.63
N GLN A 92 -12.24 10.09 -17.85
CA GLN A 92 -11.49 9.64 -19.02
C GLN A 92 -10.34 10.60 -19.36
N GLN A 93 -10.62 11.90 -19.36
CA GLN A 93 -9.62 12.92 -19.63
C GLN A 93 -8.49 12.89 -18.59
N THR A 94 -8.83 12.72 -17.30
CA THR A 94 -7.84 12.65 -16.22
C THR A 94 -6.96 11.40 -16.35
N LEU A 95 -7.54 10.25 -16.68
CA LEU A 95 -6.78 9.02 -16.88
C LEU A 95 -5.88 9.08 -18.13
N ASP A 96 -6.33 9.69 -19.22
CA ASP A 96 -5.52 9.88 -20.43
C ASP A 96 -4.31 10.78 -20.14
N GLN A 97 -4.49 11.86 -19.39
CA GLN A 97 -3.39 12.74 -18.96
C GLN A 97 -2.43 12.04 -17.99
N LEU A 98 -2.97 11.25 -17.07
CA LEU A 98 -2.18 10.46 -16.14
C LEU A 98 -1.31 9.44 -16.89
N ALA A 99 -1.85 8.76 -17.89
CA ALA A 99 -1.11 7.80 -18.71
C ALA A 99 0.09 8.47 -19.41
N VAL A 100 -0.10 9.62 -20.02
CA VAL A 100 1.00 10.40 -20.64
C VAL A 100 2.06 10.79 -19.61
N THR A 101 1.64 11.20 -18.42
CA THR A 101 2.57 11.57 -17.34
C THR A 101 3.40 10.37 -16.90
N ILE A 102 2.77 9.21 -16.69
CA ILE A 102 3.45 7.98 -16.27
C ILE A 102 4.40 7.48 -17.35
N ASP A 103 4.00 7.51 -18.61
CA ASP A 103 4.86 7.12 -19.74
C ASP A 103 6.12 7.99 -19.82
N GLY A 104 5.99 9.29 -19.56
CA GLY A 104 7.14 10.20 -19.44
C GLY A 104 8.09 9.82 -18.31
N LEU A 105 7.55 9.52 -17.12
CA LEU A 105 8.34 9.12 -15.96
C LEU A 105 9.01 7.74 -16.10
N LEU A 106 8.48 6.88 -16.93
CA LEU A 106 9.05 5.56 -17.23
C LEU A 106 10.12 5.60 -18.32
N ALA A 107 10.18 6.68 -19.11
CA ALA A 107 11.15 6.86 -20.19
C ALA A 107 12.48 7.46 -19.71
N GLU A 108 12.54 7.98 -18.47
CA GLU A 108 13.77 8.50 -17.84
C GLU A 108 14.62 7.39 -17.21
#